data_5b2b27fd8e14b22cad052eae7085d494
#
_entry.id   5b2b27fd8e14b22cad052eae7085d494
#
_cell.length_a   1.000
_cell.length_b   1.000
_cell.length_c   1.000
_cell.angle_alpha   90.00
_cell.angle_beta   90.00
_cell.angle_gamma   90.00
#
_symmetry.space_group_name_H-M   'P 1'
#
loop_
_entity.id
_entity.type
_entity.pdbx_description
1 polymer ?
#
loop_
_entity_poly.entity_id
_entity_poly.type
_entity_poly.pdbx_seq_one_letter_code
_entity_poly.pdbx_strand_id
1 'polypeptide(L)'
;MKRFKEYVKSEFNRLADWVTKQATPMPKIVDDVWNFVKNNVQRLRSKKSLEPEPEPEYSHLQEPHNFPIYESKSALKGITKQYTIDGKEGYDPESFMRKVKSQVVGLLNRNRQNKVYLALKCVMEKRDMSTGEVVTEEATFRSITETIVDGTDVNKVYNDAVVKMMESKTNFRSMGSNSQFRSVVKLDINIIAYSPLRGNSHVELPKELAVKKAIINLINEDDQCFKWAVTRALNPVVKMRRE
;
A
#
# COMPACT_ATOMS: atom_id res chain seq x y z
N MET A 1 7.02 12.43 -21.63
CA MET A 1 7.63 13.25 -20.56
C MET A 1 7.44 14.78 -20.74
N LYS A 2 7.55 15.40 -21.93
CA LYS A 2 7.33 16.85 -22.13
C LYS A 2 5.92 17.31 -21.73
N ARG A 3 4.86 16.63 -22.17
CA ARG A 3 3.45 16.99 -21.87
C ARG A 3 3.10 16.98 -20.38
N PHE A 4 3.66 16.06 -19.60
CA PHE A 4 3.41 16.01 -18.15
C PHE A 4 4.07 17.20 -17.42
N LYS A 5 5.28 17.62 -17.85
CA LYS A 5 5.95 18.79 -17.29
C LYS A 5 5.20 20.09 -17.59
N GLU A 6 4.60 20.20 -18.78
CA GLU A 6 3.79 21.35 -19.17
C GLU A 6 2.46 21.41 -18.41
N TYR A 7 1.82 20.25 -18.19
CA TYR A 7 0.61 20.16 -17.39
C TYR A 7 0.86 20.57 -15.93
N VAL A 8 1.89 20.02 -15.29
CA VAL A 8 2.25 20.39 -13.91
C VAL A 8 2.59 21.87 -13.79
N LYS A 9 3.26 22.44 -14.78
CA LYS A 9 3.60 23.88 -14.84
C LYS A 9 2.34 24.75 -15.01
N SER A 10 1.38 24.33 -15.80
CA SER A 10 0.11 25.06 -16.01
C SER A 10 -0.76 25.06 -14.76
N GLU A 11 -0.88 23.92 -14.07
CA GLU A 11 -1.64 23.83 -12.82
C GLU A 11 -0.97 24.59 -11.67
N PHE A 12 0.36 24.62 -11.64
CA PHE A 12 1.11 25.40 -10.66
C PHE A 12 0.93 26.92 -10.85
N ASN A 13 0.93 27.39 -12.09
CA ASN A 13 0.65 28.80 -12.41
C ASN A 13 -0.80 29.19 -12.07
N ARG A 14 -1.75 28.28 -12.29
CA ARG A 14 -3.16 28.49 -11.97
C ARG A 14 -3.42 28.58 -10.46
N LEU A 15 -2.71 27.78 -9.66
CA LEU A 15 -2.71 27.87 -8.21
C LEU A 15 -2.07 29.16 -7.69
N ALA A 16 -0.97 29.57 -8.30
CA ALA A 16 -0.28 30.83 -7.96
C ALA A 16 -1.16 32.05 -8.26
N ASP A 17 -1.87 32.07 -9.40
CA ASP A 17 -2.81 33.13 -9.76
C ASP A 17 -4.05 33.16 -8.86
N TRP A 18 -4.52 32.00 -8.40
CA TRP A 18 -5.63 31.91 -7.45
C TRP A 18 -5.24 32.46 -6.07
N VAL A 19 -4.04 32.10 -5.59
CA VAL A 19 -3.49 32.58 -4.30
C VAL A 19 -3.25 34.10 -4.32
N THR A 20 -2.78 34.66 -5.45
CA THR A 20 -2.57 36.13 -5.59
C THR A 20 -3.84 36.95 -5.70
N LYS A 21 -4.96 36.33 -6.14
CA LYS A 21 -6.28 36.99 -6.22
C LYS A 21 -7.04 37.05 -4.87
N GLN A 22 -6.61 36.27 -3.89
CA GLN A 22 -7.15 36.29 -2.53
C GLN A 22 -6.37 37.29 -1.65
N ALA A 23 -6.37 38.56 -2.00
CA ALA A 23 -5.60 39.63 -1.33
C ALA A 23 -6.16 39.91 0.09
N THR A 24 -5.76 39.11 1.04
CA THR A 24 -5.67 39.47 2.46
C THR A 24 -4.20 39.37 2.88
N PRO A 25 -3.67 40.23 3.76
CA PRO A 25 -2.26 40.22 4.15
C PRO A 25 -1.95 38.87 4.82
N MET A 26 -1.16 38.05 4.14
CA MET A 26 -0.79 36.71 4.61
C MET A 26 0.16 36.80 5.81
N PRO A 27 0.01 35.96 6.83
CA PRO A 27 0.93 35.92 7.96
C PRO A 27 2.37 35.58 7.50
N LYS A 28 3.35 36.19 8.16
CA LYS A 28 4.80 36.00 7.91
C LYS A 28 5.25 34.54 7.73
N ILE A 29 4.50 33.62 8.35
CA ILE A 29 4.70 32.15 8.25
C ILE A 29 4.62 31.62 6.81
N VAL A 30 3.81 32.23 5.96
CA VAL A 30 3.64 31.76 4.57
C VAL A 30 4.83 32.15 3.71
N ASP A 31 5.41 33.33 3.95
CA ASP A 31 6.64 33.76 3.27
C ASP A 31 7.82 32.90 3.68
N ASP A 32 7.91 32.51 4.96
CA ASP A 32 8.96 31.63 5.48
C ASP A 32 8.87 30.22 4.88
N VAL A 33 7.65 29.66 4.78
CA VAL A 33 7.39 28.37 4.10
C VAL A 33 7.71 28.45 2.61
N TRP A 34 7.33 29.54 1.95
CA TRP A 34 7.61 29.74 0.53
C TRP A 34 9.10 29.84 0.25
N ASN A 35 9.85 30.58 1.07
CA ASN A 35 11.30 30.70 0.97
C ASN A 35 12.02 29.38 1.27
N PHE A 36 11.52 28.60 2.23
CA PHE A 36 12.02 27.25 2.51
C PHE A 36 11.84 26.32 1.31
N VAL A 37 10.65 26.28 0.71
CA VAL A 37 10.37 25.46 -0.47
C VAL A 37 11.23 25.90 -1.67
N LYS A 38 11.35 27.20 -1.92
CA LYS A 38 12.14 27.75 -3.02
C LYS A 38 13.63 27.39 -2.90
N ASN A 39 14.17 27.50 -1.69
CA ASN A 39 15.58 27.17 -1.41
C ASN A 39 15.85 25.65 -1.54
N ASN A 40 14.90 24.79 -1.12
CA ASN A 40 15.06 23.35 -1.26
C ASN A 40 14.90 22.88 -2.71
N VAL A 41 14.03 23.51 -3.50
CA VAL A 41 13.90 23.23 -4.95
C VAL A 41 15.16 23.66 -5.71
N GLN A 42 15.78 24.78 -5.36
CA GLN A 42 17.07 25.18 -5.94
C GLN A 42 18.21 24.21 -5.56
N ARG A 43 18.23 23.73 -4.31
CA ARG A 43 19.19 22.75 -3.81
C ARG A 43 19.07 21.39 -4.51
N LEU A 44 17.85 20.99 -4.90
CA LEU A 44 17.60 19.79 -5.71
C LEU A 44 17.97 19.98 -7.19
N ARG A 45 17.90 21.22 -7.71
CA ARG A 45 18.33 21.54 -9.07
C ARG A 45 19.85 21.58 -9.22
N SER A 46 20.59 22.03 -8.19
CA SER A 46 22.04 22.08 -8.20
C SER A 46 22.71 20.70 -8.00
N LYS A 47 21.97 19.70 -7.47
CA LYS A 47 22.46 18.30 -7.37
C LYS A 47 22.39 17.51 -8.68
N LYS A 48 22.00 18.10 -9.80
CA LYS A 48 21.83 17.42 -11.11
C LYS A 48 23.09 17.40 -11.98
N SER A 49 24.25 17.77 -11.45
CA SER A 49 25.52 17.71 -12.15
C SER A 49 26.63 16.96 -11.40
N LEU A 50 26.25 15.98 -10.59
CA LEU A 50 27.19 14.97 -10.14
C LEU A 50 27.03 13.78 -11.09
N GLU A 51 28.05 13.51 -11.90
CA GLU A 51 28.21 12.24 -12.59
C GLU A 51 28.09 11.12 -11.55
N PRO A 52 27.45 10.00 -11.89
CA PRO A 52 27.37 8.88 -10.95
C PRO A 52 28.82 8.46 -10.65
N GLU A 53 29.20 8.55 -9.36
CA GLU A 53 30.44 7.91 -8.91
C GLU A 53 30.39 6.45 -9.36
N PRO A 54 31.50 5.89 -9.88
CA PRO A 54 31.55 4.49 -10.25
C PRO A 54 31.18 3.66 -9.01
N GLU A 55 30.15 2.86 -9.12
CA GLU A 55 29.78 1.92 -8.06
C GLU A 55 31.02 1.09 -7.70
N PRO A 56 31.33 0.96 -6.40
CA PRO A 56 32.47 0.13 -6.01
C PRO A 56 32.21 -1.30 -6.56
N GLU A 57 33.15 -1.76 -7.36
CA GLU A 57 33.17 -3.09 -7.98
C GLU A 57 33.33 -4.14 -6.89
N TYR A 58 32.20 -4.52 -6.25
CA TYR A 58 32.14 -5.69 -5.38
C TYR A 58 32.16 -6.96 -6.25
N SER A 59 33.33 -7.23 -6.82
CA SER A 59 33.64 -8.52 -7.46
C SER A 59 33.87 -9.59 -6.39
N HIS A 60 32.87 -9.89 -5.59
CA HIS A 60 32.78 -11.19 -4.95
C HIS A 60 31.69 -11.96 -5.68
N LEU A 61 32.12 -13.00 -6.38
CA LEU A 61 31.36 -14.07 -7.00
C LEU A 61 30.31 -14.59 -6.01
N GLN A 62 29.21 -13.86 -5.86
CA GLN A 62 28.03 -14.40 -5.21
C GLN A 62 27.32 -15.23 -6.28
N GLU A 63 27.33 -16.55 -6.10
CA GLU A 63 26.46 -17.43 -6.86
C GLU A 63 25.06 -16.82 -6.95
N PRO A 64 24.33 -16.98 -8.07
CA PRO A 64 22.98 -16.48 -8.21
C PRO A 64 22.12 -17.13 -7.14
N HIS A 65 21.98 -16.49 -5.99
CA HIS A 65 21.11 -16.98 -4.92
C HIS A 65 19.69 -17.04 -5.47
N ASN A 66 19.26 -18.26 -5.80
CA ASN A 66 17.89 -18.52 -6.20
C ASN A 66 17.01 -18.42 -4.94
N PHE A 67 16.02 -17.53 -4.99
CA PHE A 67 15.00 -17.39 -3.96
C PHE A 67 13.69 -18.00 -4.49
N PRO A 68 13.48 -19.32 -4.31
CA PRO A 68 12.28 -19.96 -4.84
C PRO A 68 11.03 -19.38 -4.19
N ILE A 69 10.02 -19.10 -5.02
CA ILE A 69 8.70 -18.70 -4.57
C ILE A 69 7.75 -19.88 -4.66
N TYR A 70 7.05 -20.19 -3.59
CA TYR A 70 6.10 -21.29 -3.54
C TYR A 70 4.79 -20.92 -2.86
N GLU A 71 3.69 -21.55 -3.24
CA GLU A 71 2.40 -21.39 -2.58
C GLU A 71 2.42 -22.14 -1.24
N SER A 72 2.42 -21.38 -0.14
CA SER A 72 2.52 -21.95 1.21
C SER A 72 1.16 -22.23 1.84
N LYS A 73 0.13 -21.44 1.47
CA LYS A 73 -1.24 -21.62 1.98
C LYS A 73 -2.26 -21.25 0.92
N SER A 74 -3.39 -21.98 0.94
CA SER A 74 -4.57 -21.66 0.17
C SER A 74 -5.81 -21.87 1.04
N ALA A 75 -6.78 -20.95 0.96
CA ALA A 75 -8.01 -21.02 1.73
C ALA A 75 -9.20 -20.55 0.89
N LEU A 76 -10.42 -20.85 1.38
CA LEU A 76 -11.69 -20.47 0.76
C LEU A 76 -11.76 -20.87 -0.72
N LYS A 77 -11.43 -22.13 -1.03
CA LYS A 77 -11.41 -22.67 -2.40
C LYS A 77 -10.53 -21.86 -3.36
N GLY A 78 -9.37 -21.36 -2.87
CA GLY A 78 -8.42 -20.61 -3.69
C GLY A 78 -8.69 -19.10 -3.79
N ILE A 79 -9.71 -18.57 -3.10
CA ILE A 79 -9.97 -17.13 -3.03
C ILE A 79 -8.82 -16.40 -2.34
N THR A 80 -8.21 -17.03 -1.33
CA THR A 80 -7.04 -16.49 -0.63
C THR A 80 -5.87 -17.44 -0.82
N LYS A 81 -4.75 -16.90 -1.30
CA LYS A 81 -3.49 -17.61 -1.49
C LYS A 81 -2.34 -16.86 -0.84
N GLN A 82 -1.46 -17.61 -0.23
CA GLN A 82 -0.20 -17.08 0.31
C GLN A 82 0.96 -17.74 -0.41
N TYR A 83 1.82 -16.92 -0.98
CA TYR A 83 3.10 -17.34 -1.53
C TYR A 83 4.20 -16.92 -0.57
N THR A 84 5.24 -17.73 -0.45
CA THR A 84 6.34 -17.49 0.47
C THR A 84 7.67 -17.54 -0.27
N ILE A 85 8.58 -16.65 0.12
CA ILE A 85 9.99 -16.67 -0.23
C ILE A 85 10.76 -16.73 1.09
N ASP A 86 11.55 -17.75 1.30
CA ASP A 86 12.36 -17.89 2.50
C ASP A 86 13.55 -16.92 2.49
N GLY A 87 13.85 -16.36 3.66
CA GLY A 87 15.03 -15.55 3.85
C GLY A 87 16.31 -16.39 3.79
N LYS A 88 17.42 -15.70 3.58
CA LYS A 88 18.76 -16.29 3.66
C LYS A 88 19.63 -15.44 4.56
N GLU A 89 20.55 -16.08 5.23
CA GLU A 89 21.54 -15.39 6.05
C GLU A 89 22.39 -14.40 5.21
N GLY A 90 22.82 -13.33 5.84
CA GLY A 90 23.69 -12.33 5.21
C GLY A 90 22.95 -11.24 4.42
N TYR A 91 21.62 -11.31 4.32
CA TYR A 91 20.82 -10.25 3.72
C TYR A 91 20.16 -9.37 4.76
N ASP A 92 20.35 -8.06 4.65
CA ASP A 92 19.49 -7.09 5.30
C ASP A 92 18.13 -6.98 4.58
N PRO A 93 17.09 -6.43 5.23
CA PRO A 93 15.75 -6.37 4.65
C PRO A 93 15.68 -5.66 3.31
N GLU A 94 16.40 -4.55 3.14
CA GLU A 94 16.41 -3.77 1.91
C GLU A 94 17.07 -4.54 0.75
N SER A 95 18.23 -5.15 1.00
CA SER A 95 18.94 -5.98 0.02
C SER A 95 18.15 -7.22 -0.37
N PHE A 96 17.53 -7.89 0.61
CA PHE A 96 16.64 -9.02 0.36
C PHE A 96 15.47 -8.62 -0.55
N MET A 97 14.73 -7.55 -0.19
CA MET A 97 13.60 -7.07 -0.99
C MET A 97 14.04 -6.69 -2.42
N ARG A 98 15.22 -6.10 -2.58
CA ARG A 98 15.77 -5.77 -3.91
C ARG A 98 16.01 -7.03 -4.75
N LYS A 99 16.55 -8.09 -4.16
CA LYS A 99 16.83 -9.35 -4.85
C LYS A 99 15.58 -10.10 -5.29
N VAL A 100 14.53 -10.12 -4.46
CA VAL A 100 13.28 -10.84 -4.77
C VAL A 100 12.29 -10.04 -5.62
N LYS A 101 12.57 -8.77 -5.91
CA LYS A 101 11.67 -7.85 -6.62
C LYS A 101 11.12 -8.42 -7.92
N SER A 102 11.99 -8.91 -8.81
CA SER A 102 11.59 -9.41 -10.13
C SER A 102 10.62 -10.59 -10.04
N GLN A 103 10.85 -11.48 -9.09
CA GLN A 103 10.00 -12.65 -8.85
C GLN A 103 8.63 -12.26 -8.29
N VAL A 104 8.60 -11.36 -7.30
CA VAL A 104 7.35 -10.87 -6.71
C VAL A 104 6.54 -10.09 -7.76
N VAL A 105 7.15 -9.15 -8.48
CA VAL A 105 6.48 -8.39 -9.56
C VAL A 105 5.97 -9.34 -10.64
N GLY A 106 6.73 -10.36 -11.03
CA GLY A 106 6.30 -11.39 -11.96
C GLY A 106 5.08 -12.18 -11.47
N LEU A 107 5.06 -12.55 -10.18
CA LEU A 107 3.91 -13.21 -9.55
C LEU A 107 2.66 -12.31 -9.55
N LEU A 108 2.81 -11.04 -9.14
CA LEU A 108 1.72 -10.08 -9.08
C LEU A 108 1.15 -9.77 -10.47
N ASN A 109 1.98 -9.66 -11.50
CA ASN A 109 1.53 -9.47 -12.87
C ASN A 109 0.70 -10.65 -13.41
N ARG A 110 0.99 -11.87 -12.99
CA ARG A 110 0.18 -13.06 -13.34
C ARG A 110 -1.11 -13.16 -12.55
N ASN A 111 -1.21 -12.48 -11.40
CA ASN A 111 -2.35 -12.52 -10.50
C ASN A 111 -3.05 -11.16 -10.43
N ARG A 112 -3.56 -10.67 -11.56
CA ARG A 112 -4.36 -9.45 -11.62
C ARG A 112 -5.79 -9.69 -11.12
N GLN A 113 -6.55 -8.64 -10.92
CA GLN A 113 -7.89 -8.66 -10.32
C GLN A 113 -7.87 -9.23 -8.88
N ASN A 114 -6.84 -8.85 -8.10
CA ASN A 114 -6.66 -9.30 -6.74
C ASN A 114 -6.29 -8.15 -5.80
N LYS A 115 -6.61 -8.31 -4.53
CA LYS A 115 -6.03 -7.52 -3.45
C LYS A 115 -4.76 -8.18 -2.95
N VAL A 116 -3.71 -7.40 -2.73
CA VAL A 116 -2.39 -7.91 -2.38
C VAL A 116 -1.83 -7.16 -1.19
N TYR A 117 -1.16 -7.86 -0.30
CA TYR A 117 -0.25 -7.26 0.67
C TYR A 117 0.96 -8.15 0.90
N LEU A 118 2.07 -7.52 1.26
CA LEU A 118 3.33 -8.17 1.59
C LEU A 118 3.53 -8.15 3.10
N ALA A 119 4.14 -9.20 3.64
CA ALA A 119 4.48 -9.30 5.05
C ALA A 119 5.90 -9.87 5.19
N LEU A 120 6.82 -9.04 5.63
CA LEU A 120 8.22 -9.40 5.85
C LEU A 120 8.40 -9.82 7.30
N LYS A 121 8.79 -11.08 7.54
CA LYS A 121 9.08 -11.62 8.86
C LYS A 121 10.58 -11.61 9.10
N CYS A 122 10.97 -11.00 10.21
CA CYS A 122 12.36 -10.86 10.62
C CYS A 122 12.58 -11.38 12.04
N VAL A 123 13.79 -11.82 12.33
CA VAL A 123 14.28 -11.99 13.70
C VAL A 123 14.91 -10.68 14.14
N MET A 124 14.45 -10.19 15.27
CA MET A 124 14.99 -9.04 15.98
C MET A 124 15.71 -9.51 17.24
N GLU A 125 16.78 -8.82 17.59
CA GLU A 125 17.61 -9.15 18.76
C GLU A 125 17.63 -7.96 19.70
N LYS A 126 17.35 -8.22 20.97
CA LYS A 126 17.41 -7.22 22.03
C LYS A 126 18.38 -7.69 23.11
N ARG A 127 19.28 -6.81 23.52
CA ARG A 127 20.14 -7.06 24.67
C ARG A 127 19.48 -6.49 25.94
N ASP A 128 19.26 -7.35 26.92
CA ASP A 128 18.84 -6.90 28.24
C ASP A 128 20.01 -6.17 28.92
N MET A 129 19.80 -4.89 29.24
CA MET A 129 20.84 -4.04 29.83
C MET A 129 21.17 -4.42 31.29
N SER A 130 20.30 -5.17 31.97
CA SER A 130 20.48 -5.57 33.36
C SER A 130 21.20 -6.91 33.50
N THR A 131 20.87 -7.88 32.63
CA THR A 131 21.45 -9.25 32.69
C THR A 131 22.54 -9.45 31.64
N GLY A 132 22.61 -8.60 30.60
CA GLY A 132 23.49 -8.78 29.46
C GLY A 132 23.05 -9.87 28.48
N GLU A 133 21.95 -10.55 28.78
CA GLU A 133 21.41 -11.63 27.94
C GLU A 133 20.85 -11.06 26.63
N VAL A 134 21.00 -11.87 25.58
CA VAL A 134 20.45 -11.58 24.25
C VAL A 134 19.15 -12.34 24.06
N VAL A 135 18.06 -11.62 23.95
CA VAL A 135 16.74 -12.17 23.66
C VAL A 135 16.40 -11.92 22.21
N THR A 136 15.95 -12.96 21.51
CA THR A 136 15.48 -12.86 20.12
C THR A 136 13.97 -12.93 20.05
N GLU A 137 13.37 -12.09 19.22
CA GLU A 137 11.93 -12.09 18.95
C GLU A 137 11.65 -12.04 17.45
N GLU A 138 10.53 -12.60 17.02
CA GLU A 138 10.09 -12.50 15.63
C GLU A 138 9.15 -11.30 15.46
N ALA A 139 9.49 -10.40 14.55
CA ALA A 139 8.67 -9.26 14.17
C ALA A 139 8.19 -9.40 12.74
N THR A 140 6.95 -9.00 12.46
CA THR A 140 6.37 -9.02 11.12
C THR A 140 6.01 -7.60 10.69
N PHE A 141 6.59 -7.14 9.60
CA PHE A 141 6.35 -5.83 9.00
C PHE A 141 5.45 -6.00 7.77
N ARG A 142 4.29 -5.37 7.80
CA ARG A 142 3.27 -5.54 6.78
C ARG A 142 3.09 -4.28 5.95
N SER A 143 2.89 -4.44 4.63
CA SER A 143 2.49 -3.37 3.73
C SER A 143 1.01 -3.03 3.86
N ILE A 144 0.60 -1.93 3.24
CA ILE A 144 -0.82 -1.65 3.00
C ILE A 144 -1.36 -2.68 1.99
N THR A 145 -2.66 -2.95 2.07
CA THR A 145 -3.34 -3.80 1.08
C THR A 145 -3.69 -2.96 -0.14
N GLU A 146 -3.17 -3.35 -1.30
CA GLU A 146 -3.41 -2.70 -2.58
C GLU A 146 -4.26 -3.58 -3.51
N THR A 147 -5.04 -2.94 -4.37
CA THR A 147 -5.83 -3.65 -5.38
C THR A 147 -5.11 -3.57 -6.73
N ILE A 148 -4.80 -4.73 -7.31
CA ILE A 148 -4.17 -4.83 -8.62
C ILE A 148 -5.24 -5.15 -9.65
N VAL A 149 -5.52 -4.20 -10.54
CA VAL A 149 -6.42 -4.34 -11.68
C VAL A 149 -5.65 -4.14 -12.99
N ASP A 150 -6.33 -4.29 -14.13
CA ASP A 150 -5.72 -3.99 -15.42
C ASP A 150 -5.29 -2.51 -15.46
N GLY A 151 -4.07 -2.26 -15.93
CA GLY A 151 -3.46 -0.92 -15.94
C GLY A 151 -2.73 -0.51 -14.65
N THR A 152 -2.82 -1.27 -13.55
CA THR A 152 -2.05 -0.99 -12.34
C THR A 152 -0.56 -1.17 -12.59
N ASP A 153 0.24 -0.18 -12.22
CA ASP A 153 1.71 -0.28 -12.20
C ASP A 153 2.16 -1.12 -11.00
N VAL A 154 2.40 -2.41 -11.26
CA VAL A 154 2.81 -3.38 -10.22
C VAL A 154 4.19 -3.06 -9.63
N ASN A 155 5.09 -2.42 -10.40
CA ASN A 155 6.39 -2.00 -9.87
C ASN A 155 6.21 -0.90 -8.81
N LYS A 156 5.30 0.03 -9.05
CA LYS A 156 4.96 1.07 -8.07
C LYS A 156 4.37 0.44 -6.82
N VAL A 157 3.37 -0.45 -6.96
CA VAL A 157 2.76 -1.17 -5.82
C VAL A 157 3.82 -1.89 -4.98
N TYR A 158 4.78 -2.57 -5.63
CA TYR A 158 5.86 -3.23 -4.93
C TYR A 158 6.76 -2.25 -4.17
N ASN A 159 7.18 -1.15 -4.82
CA ASN A 159 8.05 -0.17 -4.20
C ASN A 159 7.37 0.51 -2.99
N ASP A 160 6.10 0.89 -3.13
CA ASP A 160 5.31 1.50 -2.04
C ASP A 160 5.14 0.52 -0.86
N ALA A 161 4.95 -0.76 -1.15
CA ALA A 161 4.90 -1.81 -0.14
C ALA A 161 6.23 -1.93 0.63
N VAL A 162 7.36 -1.92 -0.08
CA VAL A 162 8.71 -1.97 0.53
C VAL A 162 8.92 -0.77 1.44
N VAL A 163 8.65 0.45 0.95
CA VAL A 163 8.78 1.68 1.74
C VAL A 163 7.99 1.57 3.04
N LYS A 164 6.74 1.13 2.96
CA LYS A 164 5.87 1.00 4.15
C LYS A 164 6.39 -0.02 5.16
N MET A 165 6.92 -1.14 4.71
CA MET A 165 7.51 -2.15 5.59
C MET A 165 8.79 -1.65 6.25
N MET A 166 9.64 -0.90 5.53
CA MET A 166 10.86 -0.31 6.08
C MET A 166 10.56 0.81 7.09
N GLU A 167 9.56 1.65 6.84
CA GLU A 167 9.05 2.61 7.82
C GLU A 167 8.59 1.91 9.10
N SER A 168 7.81 0.83 8.97
CA SER A 168 7.32 0.07 10.11
C SER A 168 8.45 -0.56 10.91
N LYS A 169 9.50 -1.07 10.24
CA LYS A 169 10.72 -1.58 10.88
C LYS A 169 11.46 -0.46 11.65
N THR A 170 11.57 0.71 11.07
CA THR A 170 12.24 1.86 11.70
C THR A 170 11.47 2.31 12.93
N ASN A 171 10.14 2.41 12.84
CA ASN A 171 9.29 2.77 13.96
C ASN A 171 9.35 1.75 15.10
N PHE A 172 9.40 0.45 14.77
CA PHE A 172 9.55 -0.62 15.75
C PHE A 172 10.83 -0.46 16.59
N ARG A 173 11.93 -0.04 15.98
CA ARG A 173 13.18 0.27 16.69
C ARG A 173 13.07 1.52 17.57
N SER A 174 12.45 2.58 17.06
CA SER A 174 12.37 3.88 17.73
C SER A 174 11.38 3.90 18.91
N MET A 175 10.37 3.04 18.92
CA MET A 175 9.36 2.95 19.99
C MET A 175 9.84 2.27 21.28
N GLY A 176 11.15 2.23 21.53
CA GLY A 176 11.72 1.76 22.80
C GLY A 176 11.98 0.27 22.88
N SER A 177 11.84 -0.47 21.77
CA SER A 177 12.20 -1.89 21.75
C SER A 177 13.70 -2.11 21.93
N ASN A 178 14.52 -1.12 21.53
CA ASN A 178 16.00 -1.19 21.49
C ASN A 178 16.50 -2.43 20.72
N SER A 179 15.61 -3.02 19.90
CA SER A 179 15.88 -4.26 19.18
C SER A 179 16.65 -3.96 17.90
N GLN A 180 17.65 -4.78 17.62
CA GLN A 180 18.43 -4.73 16.38
C GLN A 180 17.96 -5.81 15.42
N PHE A 181 18.05 -5.54 14.14
CA PHE A 181 17.77 -6.54 13.11
C PHE A 181 18.86 -7.63 13.15
N ARG A 182 18.46 -8.90 13.08
CA ARG A 182 19.36 -10.04 13.00
C ARG A 182 19.30 -10.73 11.64
N SER A 183 18.12 -11.18 11.22
CA SER A 183 17.96 -11.89 9.95
C SER A 183 16.54 -11.77 9.38
N VAL A 184 16.42 -11.95 8.07
CA VAL A 184 15.12 -12.14 7.40
C VAL A 184 14.73 -13.61 7.53
N VAL A 185 13.53 -13.88 8.04
CA VAL A 185 12.96 -15.23 8.09
C VAL A 185 12.31 -15.57 6.75
N LYS A 186 11.39 -14.73 6.29
CA LYS A 186 10.64 -14.92 5.04
C LYS A 186 9.87 -13.69 4.61
N LEU A 187 9.49 -13.68 3.34
CA LEU A 187 8.51 -12.76 2.78
C LEU A 187 7.26 -13.54 2.39
N ASP A 188 6.13 -13.20 2.99
CA ASP A 188 4.82 -13.71 2.62
C ASP A 188 4.11 -12.73 1.69
N ILE A 189 3.68 -13.19 0.52
CA ILE A 189 2.89 -12.47 -0.47
C ILE A 189 1.47 -13.01 -0.39
N ASN A 190 0.54 -12.20 0.10
CA ASN A 190 -0.84 -12.60 0.29
C ASN A 190 -1.69 -12.03 -0.85
N ILE A 191 -2.37 -12.91 -1.56
CA ILE A 191 -3.20 -12.59 -2.72
C ILE A 191 -4.63 -13.03 -2.40
N ILE A 192 -5.56 -12.09 -2.51
CA ILE A 192 -6.98 -12.31 -2.21
C ILE A 192 -7.77 -11.92 -3.46
N ALA A 193 -8.57 -12.84 -3.99
CA ALA A 193 -9.39 -12.57 -5.16
C ALA A 193 -10.25 -11.31 -4.91
N TYR A 194 -10.16 -10.35 -5.84
CA TYR A 194 -10.92 -9.13 -5.78
C TYR A 194 -12.14 -9.25 -6.70
N SER A 195 -13.28 -9.45 -6.09
CA SER A 195 -14.57 -9.32 -6.77
C SER A 195 -15.17 -7.99 -6.33
N PRO A 196 -15.12 -6.95 -7.15
CA PRO A 196 -15.84 -5.72 -6.84
C PRO A 196 -17.32 -6.06 -6.69
N LEU A 197 -17.92 -5.46 -5.67
CA LEU A 197 -19.38 -5.53 -5.53
C LEU A 197 -19.98 -4.91 -6.79
N ARG A 198 -20.43 -5.75 -7.69
CA ARG A 198 -21.29 -5.31 -8.79
C ARG A 198 -22.68 -5.11 -8.20
N GLY A 199 -23.29 -3.97 -8.52
CA GLY A 199 -24.70 -3.81 -8.30
C GLY A 199 -25.39 -5.01 -8.93
N ASN A 200 -26.31 -5.61 -8.23
CA ASN A 200 -27.11 -6.71 -8.76
C ASN A 200 -28.57 -6.27 -8.78
N SER A 201 -29.37 -6.92 -9.60
CA SER A 201 -30.82 -6.78 -9.55
C SER A 201 -31.36 -7.27 -8.20
N HIS A 202 -32.66 -7.14 -8.01
CA HIS A 202 -33.36 -7.60 -6.80
C HIS A 202 -32.98 -9.04 -6.41
N VAL A 203 -32.64 -9.22 -5.13
CA VAL A 203 -32.41 -10.54 -4.52
C VAL A 203 -33.49 -10.77 -3.48
N GLU A 204 -34.22 -11.90 -3.58
CA GLU A 204 -35.24 -12.23 -2.61
C GLU A 204 -34.65 -12.41 -1.20
N LEU A 205 -35.38 -11.90 -0.21
CA LEU A 205 -34.99 -12.09 1.18
C LEU A 205 -35.25 -13.53 1.63
N PRO A 206 -34.36 -14.14 2.43
CA PRO A 206 -34.65 -15.38 3.13
C PRO A 206 -35.96 -15.25 3.91
N LYS A 207 -36.77 -16.32 3.92
CA LYS A 207 -38.11 -16.34 4.54
C LYS A 207 -38.11 -15.81 5.98
N GLU A 208 -37.09 -16.15 6.76
CA GLU A 208 -36.93 -15.75 8.16
C GLU A 208 -36.75 -14.23 8.32
N LEU A 209 -36.15 -13.55 7.34
CA LEU A 209 -35.98 -12.11 7.32
C LEU A 209 -37.19 -11.39 6.75
N ALA A 210 -37.84 -11.98 5.71
CA ALA A 210 -39.01 -11.42 5.06
C ALA A 210 -40.18 -11.30 6.05
N VAL A 211 -40.37 -12.31 6.91
CA VAL A 211 -41.43 -12.34 7.95
C VAL A 211 -41.31 -11.20 8.95
N LYS A 212 -40.07 -10.80 9.30
CA LYS A 212 -39.80 -9.73 10.27
C LYS A 212 -40.17 -8.33 9.78
N LYS A 213 -40.35 -8.15 8.45
CA LYS A 213 -40.70 -6.87 7.79
C LYS A 213 -39.79 -5.68 8.24
N ALA A 214 -38.59 -5.99 8.73
CA ALA A 214 -37.63 -5.01 9.24
C ALA A 214 -36.70 -4.46 8.14
N ILE A 215 -36.70 -5.07 6.96
CA ILE A 215 -35.84 -4.70 5.84
C ILE A 215 -36.69 -4.19 4.69
N ILE A 216 -36.31 -3.06 4.12
CA ILE A 216 -36.87 -2.56 2.87
C ILE A 216 -36.07 -3.19 1.73
N ASN A 217 -36.64 -4.18 1.08
CA ASN A 217 -36.04 -4.82 -0.08
C ASN A 217 -36.62 -4.19 -1.35
N LEU A 218 -35.80 -3.44 -2.07
CA LEU A 218 -36.21 -2.76 -3.29
C LEU A 218 -36.17 -3.73 -4.46
N ILE A 219 -37.21 -3.73 -5.25
CA ILE A 219 -37.27 -4.48 -6.49
C ILE A 219 -36.72 -3.57 -7.60
N ASN A 220 -35.61 -3.98 -8.19
CA ASN A 220 -34.98 -3.31 -9.34
C ASN A 220 -34.51 -4.38 -10.34
N GLU A 221 -34.54 -4.05 -11.62
CA GLU A 221 -34.13 -4.91 -12.72
C GLU A 221 -32.75 -4.52 -13.27
N ASP A 222 -32.17 -3.44 -12.77
CA ASP A 222 -30.86 -2.90 -13.15
C ASP A 222 -29.77 -3.18 -12.11
N ASP A 223 -28.52 -2.91 -12.46
CA ASP A 223 -27.36 -3.07 -11.58
C ASP A 223 -27.16 -1.88 -10.61
N GLN A 224 -28.20 -1.04 -10.41
CA GLN A 224 -28.10 0.20 -9.63
C GLN A 224 -28.73 0.09 -8.23
N CYS A 225 -28.75 -1.10 -7.63
CA CYS A 225 -29.39 -1.35 -6.33
C CYS A 225 -28.93 -0.37 -5.23
N PHE A 226 -27.65 0.03 -5.21
CA PHE A 226 -27.14 1.03 -4.27
C PHE A 226 -27.78 2.40 -4.49
N LYS A 227 -27.88 2.86 -5.74
CA LYS A 227 -28.54 4.12 -6.09
C LYS A 227 -29.99 4.14 -5.64
N TRP A 228 -30.72 3.05 -5.90
CA TRP A 228 -32.12 2.92 -5.48
C TRP A 228 -32.26 2.90 -3.96
N ALA A 229 -31.37 2.23 -3.24
CA ALA A 229 -31.36 2.20 -1.79
C ALA A 229 -31.13 3.61 -1.20
N VAL A 230 -30.16 4.36 -1.73
CA VAL A 230 -29.91 5.76 -1.32
C VAL A 230 -31.09 6.65 -1.66
N THR A 231 -31.64 6.56 -2.88
CA THR A 231 -32.81 7.35 -3.29
C THR A 231 -34.01 7.07 -2.37
N ARG A 232 -34.22 5.82 -2.00
CA ARG A 232 -35.30 5.41 -1.09
C ARG A 232 -35.07 5.96 0.32
N ALA A 233 -33.84 5.97 0.81
CA ALA A 233 -33.50 6.51 2.12
C ALA A 233 -33.72 8.03 2.18
N LEU A 234 -33.35 8.76 1.12
CA LEU A 234 -33.52 10.21 1.01
C LEU A 234 -34.99 10.62 0.80
N ASN A 235 -35.80 9.74 0.21
CA ASN A 235 -37.22 9.97 -0.05
C ASN A 235 -38.09 8.93 0.68
N PRO A 236 -38.21 9.01 2.01
CA PRO A 236 -39.01 8.05 2.78
C PRO A 236 -40.49 8.18 2.37
N VAL A 237 -41.10 7.07 1.96
CA VAL A 237 -42.55 7.05 1.72
C VAL A 237 -43.25 7.02 3.06
N VAL A 238 -44.00 8.04 3.34
CA VAL A 238 -44.87 8.08 4.53
C VAL A 238 -45.94 7.00 4.34
N LYS A 239 -45.89 5.95 5.17
CA LYS A 239 -47.02 5.02 5.23
C LYS A 239 -48.23 5.75 5.74
N MET A 240 -49.22 6.03 4.87
CA MET A 240 -50.54 6.35 5.36
C MET A 240 -51.03 5.20 6.22
N ARG A 241 -51.29 5.45 7.51
CA ARG A 241 -52.03 4.52 8.35
C ARG A 241 -53.39 4.33 7.64
N ARG A 242 -53.69 3.13 7.23
CA ARG A 242 -55.06 2.76 6.94
C ARG A 242 -55.74 2.70 8.29
N GLU A 243 -56.70 3.58 8.48
CA GLU A 243 -57.67 3.51 9.55
C GLU A 243 -58.50 2.26 9.43
#